data_76f845704e786465603486f553d1f6fd
#
_entry.id   76f845704e786465603486f553d1f6fd
#
_cell.length_a   1.000
_cell.length_b   1.000
_cell.length_c   1.000
_cell.angle_alpha   90.00
_cell.angle_beta   90.00
_cell.angle_gamma   90.00
#
_symmetry.space_group_name_H-M   'P 1'
#
loop_
_entity.id
_entity.type
_entity.pdbx_description
1 polymer ?
#
loop_
_entity_poly.entity_id
_entity_poly.type
_entity_poly.pdbx_seq_one_letter_code
_entity_poly.pdbx_strand_id
1 'polypeptide(L)'
;MKRSIWAGFLVAAFLLISACASHKYTVLEPRKKELTDYQILEIRDFKCNLGDRESKALAERFAHRLYLNIIKDRKEHPDEIIFDKVVRKTQKTEGVLLLDGTVISFEKGSRAKRYLLGFGSGKAYCTIQSNFTDKHTNEKIMKLNFDGELSMGIFGGSVDEAVQGVVEAYLEYFDDYFANQGSK
;
A
#
# COMPACT_ATOMS: atom_id res chain seq x y z
N MET A 1 22.88 -53.30 4.05
CA MET A 1 22.00 -52.47 3.24
C MET A 1 21.01 -51.71 4.07
N LYS A 2 21.40 -50.61 4.78
CA LYS A 2 20.48 -49.72 5.58
C LYS A 2 21.03 -48.30 5.66
N ARG A 3 21.29 -47.64 4.53
CA ARG A 3 21.87 -46.27 4.51
C ARG A 3 21.21 -45.29 3.52
N SER A 4 20.01 -45.57 2.99
CA SER A 4 19.44 -44.76 1.92
C SER A 4 18.08 -44.10 2.21
N ILE A 5 17.54 -44.20 3.41
CA ILE A 5 16.17 -43.69 3.72
C ILE A 5 16.21 -42.33 4.37
N TRP A 6 17.33 -41.89 4.95
CA TRP A 6 17.44 -40.60 5.67
C TRP A 6 17.71 -39.38 4.78
N ALA A 7 18.23 -39.59 3.57
CA ALA A 7 18.50 -38.49 2.63
C ALA A 7 17.23 -37.91 2.00
N GLY A 8 16.17 -38.69 1.86
CA GLY A 8 14.91 -38.25 1.26
C GLY A 8 14.06 -37.35 2.15
N PHE A 9 14.20 -37.46 3.47
CA PHE A 9 13.39 -36.66 4.41
C PHE A 9 13.88 -35.23 4.62
N LEU A 10 15.18 -34.97 4.41
CA LEU A 10 15.77 -33.63 4.56
C LEU A 10 15.47 -32.72 3.35
N VAL A 11 15.27 -33.26 2.15
CA VAL A 11 14.92 -32.47 0.96
C VAL A 11 13.46 -32.07 0.95
N ALA A 12 12.55 -32.88 1.49
CA ALA A 12 11.11 -32.55 1.57
C ALA A 12 10.80 -31.46 2.61
N ALA A 13 11.63 -31.30 3.65
CA ALA A 13 11.43 -30.27 4.68
C ALA A 13 11.86 -28.85 4.21
N PHE A 14 12.65 -28.74 3.14
CA PHE A 14 13.13 -27.46 2.64
C PHE A 14 12.19 -26.75 1.67
N LEU A 15 11.14 -27.44 1.20
CA LEU A 15 10.16 -26.92 0.22
C LEU A 15 8.91 -26.28 0.85
N LEU A 16 8.81 -26.19 2.17
CA LEU A 16 7.65 -25.62 2.86
C LEU A 16 7.92 -24.25 3.50
N ILE A 17 9.05 -23.61 3.23
CA ILE A 17 9.23 -22.20 3.55
C ILE A 17 8.76 -21.39 2.32
N SER A 18 7.50 -21.55 1.94
CA SER A 18 6.78 -20.49 1.25
C SER A 18 6.69 -19.34 2.25
N ALA A 19 7.60 -18.39 2.13
CA ALA A 19 7.51 -17.14 2.84
C ALA A 19 6.12 -16.58 2.54
N CYS A 20 5.24 -16.57 3.52
CA CYS A 20 4.08 -15.68 3.52
C CYS A 20 4.65 -14.27 3.54
N ALA A 21 4.94 -13.72 2.37
CA ALA A 21 5.11 -12.29 2.21
C ALA A 21 3.75 -11.70 2.61
N SER A 22 3.69 -11.08 3.77
CA SER A 22 2.49 -10.37 4.18
C SER A 22 2.45 -9.10 3.33
N HIS A 23 1.68 -9.13 2.24
CA HIS A 23 1.44 -7.94 1.44
C HIS A 23 0.82 -6.86 2.31
N LYS A 24 1.31 -5.64 2.19
CA LYS A 24 0.77 -4.47 2.88
C LYS A 24 -0.54 -3.96 2.25
N TYR A 25 -1.15 -4.75 1.36
CA TYR A 25 -2.44 -4.41 0.73
C TYR A 25 -3.35 -5.63 0.61
N THR A 26 -4.66 -5.36 0.57
CA THR A 26 -5.72 -6.37 0.41
C THR A 26 -6.68 -5.95 -0.69
N VAL A 27 -6.91 -6.83 -1.67
CA VAL A 27 -7.86 -6.59 -2.75
C VAL A 27 -9.28 -6.85 -2.26
N LEU A 28 -10.14 -5.82 -2.27
CA LEU A 28 -11.55 -5.90 -1.91
C LEU A 28 -12.45 -6.10 -3.14
N GLU A 29 -12.17 -5.37 -4.20
CA GLU A 29 -12.82 -5.54 -5.50
C GLU A 29 -11.71 -5.72 -6.55
N PRO A 30 -11.72 -6.85 -7.30
CA PRO A 30 -10.66 -7.15 -8.26
C PRO A 30 -10.63 -6.13 -9.41
N ARG A 31 -9.46 -5.98 -9.99
CA ARG A 31 -9.25 -5.08 -11.12
C ARG A 31 -10.05 -5.53 -12.35
N LYS A 32 -10.79 -4.58 -12.95
CA LYS A 32 -11.61 -4.78 -14.15
C LYS A 32 -10.91 -4.39 -15.45
N LYS A 33 -9.93 -3.48 -15.38
CA LYS A 33 -9.11 -2.98 -16.49
C LYS A 33 -7.65 -2.92 -16.07
N GLU A 34 -6.72 -3.01 -17.00
CA GLU A 34 -5.30 -2.88 -16.69
C GLU A 34 -4.96 -1.44 -16.29
N LEU A 35 -3.98 -1.27 -15.40
CA LEU A 35 -3.53 0.09 -15.02
C LEU A 35 -2.83 0.79 -16.18
N THR A 36 -2.21 0.01 -17.06
CA THR A 36 -1.56 0.48 -18.30
C THR A 36 -2.54 1.00 -19.35
N ASP A 37 -3.85 0.80 -19.18
CA ASP A 37 -4.87 1.43 -20.02
C ASP A 37 -4.99 2.94 -19.76
N TYR A 38 -4.35 3.44 -18.70
CA TYR A 38 -4.42 4.83 -18.26
C TYR A 38 -3.05 5.51 -18.37
N GLN A 39 -3.02 6.69 -18.97
CA GLN A 39 -1.80 7.50 -19.07
C GLN A 39 -1.58 8.41 -17.88
N ILE A 40 -2.66 8.75 -17.16
CA ILE A 40 -2.61 9.72 -16.06
C ILE A 40 -3.20 9.12 -14.79
N LEU A 41 -2.46 9.18 -13.69
CA LEU A 41 -2.99 8.96 -12.35
C LEU A 41 -3.30 10.31 -11.70
N GLU A 42 -4.58 10.57 -11.42
CA GLU A 42 -5.03 11.73 -10.63
C GLU A 42 -5.27 11.32 -9.19
N ILE A 43 -4.46 11.81 -8.27
CA ILE A 43 -4.58 11.53 -6.83
C ILE A 43 -5.41 12.63 -6.19
N ARG A 44 -6.61 12.32 -5.72
CA ARG A 44 -7.52 13.23 -5.02
C ARG A 44 -7.26 13.27 -3.53
N ASP A 45 -7.92 14.21 -2.84
CA ASP A 45 -7.88 14.28 -1.39
C ASP A 45 -8.58 13.06 -0.78
N PHE A 46 -8.01 12.56 0.29
CA PHE A 46 -8.54 11.43 1.05
C PHE A 46 -9.47 11.94 2.16
N LYS A 47 -10.46 11.13 2.48
CA LYS A 47 -11.42 11.41 3.55
C LYS A 47 -11.03 10.69 4.84
N CYS A 48 -11.59 11.14 5.95
CA CYS A 48 -11.49 10.44 7.22
C CYS A 48 -12.87 10.38 7.87
N ASN A 49 -13.34 9.18 8.15
CA ASN A 49 -14.61 8.96 8.85
C ASN A 49 -14.42 8.75 10.36
N LEU A 50 -13.17 8.75 10.84
CA LEU A 50 -12.84 8.64 12.25
C LEU A 50 -12.99 9.99 12.94
N GLY A 51 -13.40 9.97 14.20
CA GLY A 51 -13.74 11.20 14.94
C GLY A 51 -12.54 11.98 15.45
N ASP A 52 -11.36 11.36 15.53
CA ASP A 52 -10.19 11.93 16.16
C ASP A 52 -9.43 12.89 15.24
N ARG A 53 -8.72 13.85 15.84
CA ARG A 53 -7.98 14.91 15.14
C ARG A 53 -6.80 14.37 14.32
N GLU A 54 -6.16 13.32 14.79
CA GLU A 54 -4.95 12.82 14.15
C GLU A 54 -5.24 12.04 12.89
N SER A 55 -6.29 11.21 12.90
CA SER A 55 -6.77 10.51 11.70
C SER A 55 -7.19 11.51 10.60
N LYS A 56 -7.81 12.63 10.97
CA LYS A 56 -8.14 13.71 10.03
C LYS A 56 -6.88 14.36 9.46
N ALA A 57 -5.91 14.71 10.32
CA ALA A 57 -4.65 15.27 9.88
C ALA A 57 -3.85 14.31 8.98
N LEU A 58 -3.96 13.00 9.20
CA LEU A 58 -3.39 11.97 8.33
C LEU A 58 -4.02 12.05 6.94
N ALA A 59 -5.35 12.02 6.86
CA ALA A 59 -6.06 12.06 5.57
C ALA A 59 -5.73 13.34 4.76
N GLU A 60 -5.66 14.50 5.43
CA GLU A 60 -5.31 15.79 4.80
C GLU A 60 -3.91 15.78 4.16
N ARG A 61 -2.93 15.13 4.82
CA ARG A 61 -1.53 15.10 4.36
C ARG A 61 -1.26 13.97 3.38
N PHE A 62 -2.02 12.89 3.47
CA PHE A 62 -1.73 11.64 2.78
C PHE A 62 -1.63 11.80 1.27
N ALA A 63 -2.63 12.40 0.65
CA ALA A 63 -2.69 12.55 -0.80
C ALA A 63 -1.49 13.32 -1.38
N HIS A 64 -1.03 14.36 -0.67
CA HIS A 64 0.15 15.11 -1.09
C HIS A 64 1.43 14.30 -0.91
N ARG A 65 1.57 13.60 0.21
CA ARG A 65 2.72 12.74 0.48
C ARG A 65 2.82 11.60 -0.53
N LEU A 66 1.69 10.92 -0.81
CA LEU A 66 1.63 9.86 -1.82
C LEU A 66 2.06 10.39 -3.19
N TYR A 67 1.51 11.54 -3.62
CA TYR A 67 1.90 12.19 -4.87
C TYR A 67 3.42 12.43 -4.96
N LEU A 68 4.01 13.03 -3.92
CA LEU A 68 5.45 13.32 -3.91
C LEU A 68 6.31 12.05 -3.95
N ASN A 69 5.91 11.00 -3.24
CA ASN A 69 6.66 9.74 -3.22
C ASN A 69 6.57 9.00 -4.56
N ILE A 70 5.40 8.94 -5.21
CA ILE A 70 5.29 8.35 -6.55
C ILE A 70 6.13 9.15 -7.58
N ILE A 71 6.14 10.49 -7.51
CA ILE A 71 7.00 11.30 -8.39
C ILE A 71 8.49 11.05 -8.14
N LYS A 72 8.88 10.84 -6.89
CA LYS A 72 10.26 10.52 -6.53
C LYS A 72 10.64 9.14 -7.05
N ASP A 73 9.82 8.14 -6.78
CA ASP A 73 10.00 6.76 -7.19
C ASP A 73 10.17 6.63 -8.71
N ARG A 74 9.31 7.28 -9.49
CA ARG A 74 9.41 7.35 -10.96
C ARG A 74 10.72 7.95 -11.47
N LYS A 75 11.40 8.81 -10.71
CA LYS A 75 12.72 9.36 -11.09
C LYS A 75 13.84 8.39 -10.76
N GLU A 76 13.69 7.61 -9.71
CA GLU A 76 14.64 6.61 -9.27
C GLU A 76 14.55 5.33 -10.10
N HIS A 77 13.33 4.98 -10.60
CA HIS A 77 13.03 3.80 -11.41
C HIS A 77 12.34 4.18 -12.73
N PRO A 78 13.04 4.82 -13.68
CA PRO A 78 12.44 5.33 -14.92
C PRO A 78 11.94 4.23 -15.87
N ASP A 79 12.39 3.01 -15.71
CA ASP A 79 12.00 1.85 -16.53
C ASP A 79 10.75 1.14 -15.99
N GLU A 80 10.27 1.50 -14.79
CA GLU A 80 9.14 0.90 -14.10
C GLU A 80 7.92 1.83 -14.03
N ILE A 81 7.65 2.55 -15.11
CA ILE A 81 6.60 3.57 -15.16
C ILE A 81 5.27 2.97 -15.64
N ILE A 82 4.25 2.95 -14.77
CA ILE A 82 2.88 2.55 -15.12
C ILE A 82 2.12 3.70 -15.79
N PHE A 83 2.26 4.92 -15.25
CA PHE A 83 1.54 6.11 -15.73
C PHE A 83 2.50 7.14 -16.31
N ASP A 84 2.21 7.69 -17.49
CA ASP A 84 3.02 8.76 -18.11
C ASP A 84 3.08 10.00 -17.22
N LYS A 85 2.00 10.26 -16.47
CA LYS A 85 1.87 11.43 -15.63
C LYS A 85 1.11 11.13 -14.34
N VAL A 86 1.60 11.69 -13.24
CA VAL A 86 0.90 11.69 -11.95
C VAL A 86 0.58 13.14 -11.58
N VAL A 87 -0.66 13.41 -11.19
CA VAL A 87 -1.14 14.77 -10.90
C VAL A 87 -2.07 14.81 -9.69
N ARG A 88 -2.23 15.99 -9.09
CA ARG A 88 -3.24 16.24 -8.04
C ARG A 88 -4.58 16.66 -8.64
N LYS A 89 -4.60 17.22 -9.85
CA LYS A 89 -5.81 17.62 -10.55
C LYS A 89 -5.53 17.80 -12.04
N THR A 90 -6.49 17.39 -12.89
CA THR A 90 -6.46 17.67 -14.32
C THR A 90 -7.87 17.89 -14.86
N GLN A 91 -8.00 18.67 -15.95
CA GLN A 91 -9.26 18.84 -16.69
C GLN A 91 -9.51 17.68 -17.66
N LYS A 92 -8.47 16.91 -18.03
CA LYS A 92 -8.64 15.72 -18.87
C LYS A 92 -9.51 14.68 -18.16
N THR A 93 -10.28 13.93 -18.95
CA THR A 93 -11.09 12.81 -18.48
C THR A 93 -10.63 11.49 -19.10
N GLU A 94 -10.33 11.49 -20.39
CA GLU A 94 -9.90 10.30 -21.12
C GLU A 94 -8.49 9.86 -20.71
N GLY A 95 -8.31 8.56 -20.51
CA GLY A 95 -7.05 7.96 -20.09
C GLY A 95 -6.60 8.37 -18.68
N VAL A 96 -7.53 8.83 -17.84
CA VAL A 96 -7.25 9.26 -16.47
C VAL A 96 -7.87 8.28 -15.47
N LEU A 97 -7.02 7.70 -14.62
CA LEU A 97 -7.41 6.93 -13.47
C LEU A 97 -7.46 7.84 -12.24
N LEU A 98 -8.61 7.93 -11.61
CA LEU A 98 -8.77 8.63 -10.33
C LEU A 98 -8.41 7.70 -9.18
N LEU A 99 -7.60 8.19 -8.27
CA LEU A 99 -7.34 7.56 -6.98
C LEU A 99 -7.85 8.46 -5.87
N ASP A 100 -8.82 7.96 -5.13
CA ASP A 100 -9.29 8.54 -3.88
C ASP A 100 -9.38 7.47 -2.78
N GLY A 101 -9.70 7.88 -1.55
CA GLY A 101 -9.85 6.91 -0.48
C GLY A 101 -10.33 7.51 0.83
N THR A 102 -10.42 6.62 1.81
CA THR A 102 -10.88 6.95 3.16
C THR A 102 -10.02 6.25 4.20
N VAL A 103 -9.55 6.99 5.19
CA VAL A 103 -8.93 6.41 6.40
C VAL A 103 -10.05 5.71 7.18
N ILE A 104 -9.98 4.38 7.26
CA ILE A 104 -11.00 3.54 7.90
C ILE A 104 -10.55 2.99 9.25
N SER A 105 -9.24 2.92 9.49
CA SER A 105 -8.66 2.54 10.77
C SER A 105 -7.41 3.34 11.04
N PHE A 106 -7.25 3.78 12.28
CA PHE A 106 -6.03 4.40 12.77
C PHE A 106 -5.87 4.08 14.26
N GLU A 107 -4.87 3.28 14.58
CA GLU A 107 -4.53 2.93 15.95
C GLU A 107 -3.17 3.51 16.32
N LYS A 108 -3.18 4.36 17.33
CA LYS A 108 -1.93 4.82 17.94
C LYS A 108 -1.30 3.67 18.71
N GLY A 109 -0.04 3.40 18.42
CA GLY A 109 0.73 2.50 19.27
C GLY A 109 0.75 2.98 20.72
N SER A 110 0.60 2.06 21.66
CA SER A 110 0.67 2.36 23.08
C SER A 110 2.03 1.97 23.65
N ARG A 111 2.78 2.97 24.17
CA ARG A 111 4.05 2.73 24.88
C ARG A 111 3.86 1.81 26.10
N ALA A 112 2.77 2.01 26.85
CA ALA A 112 2.48 1.22 28.05
C ALA A 112 2.25 -0.26 27.73
N LYS A 113 1.55 -0.58 26.65
CA LYS A 113 1.32 -1.97 26.22
C LYS A 113 2.64 -2.67 25.84
N ARG A 114 3.62 -1.95 25.29
CA ARG A 114 4.93 -2.50 24.92
C ARG A 114 5.76 -2.89 26.12
N TYR A 115 5.78 -2.05 27.17
CA TYR A 115 6.52 -2.35 28.41
C TYR A 115 5.90 -3.48 29.22
N LEU A 116 4.57 -3.63 29.14
CA LEU A 116 3.85 -4.64 29.96
C LEU A 116 3.71 -5.99 29.26
N LEU A 117 3.61 -6.03 27.93
CA LEU A 117 3.26 -7.24 27.15
C LEU A 117 4.38 -7.74 26.22
N GLY A 118 5.52 -7.04 26.18
CA GLY A 118 6.69 -7.44 25.39
C GLY A 118 6.73 -6.89 23.95
N PHE A 119 7.84 -7.17 23.26
CA PHE A 119 8.11 -6.72 21.90
C PHE A 119 7.06 -7.27 20.91
N GLY A 120 6.38 -6.37 20.20
CA GLY A 120 5.37 -6.70 19.18
C GLY A 120 3.95 -6.26 19.54
N SER A 121 3.62 -6.05 20.82
CA SER A 121 2.35 -5.48 21.24
C SER A 121 2.41 -3.94 21.23
N GLY A 122 1.35 -3.28 20.76
CA GLY A 122 1.26 -1.81 20.78
C GLY A 122 1.90 -1.11 19.58
N LYS A 123 2.01 -1.78 18.43
CA LYS A 123 2.32 -1.15 17.15
C LYS A 123 1.19 -0.20 16.77
N ALA A 124 1.51 0.85 16.04
CA ALA A 124 0.48 1.69 15.46
C ALA A 124 0.16 1.19 14.05
N TYR A 125 -1.09 1.26 13.66
CA TYR A 125 -1.60 0.81 12.37
C TYR A 125 -2.47 1.89 11.74
N CYS A 126 -2.38 1.98 10.43
CA CYS A 126 -3.30 2.78 9.64
C CYS A 126 -3.78 1.95 8.46
N THR A 127 -5.10 1.92 8.23
CA THR A 127 -5.68 1.33 7.02
C THR A 127 -6.38 2.40 6.23
N ILE A 128 -6.03 2.51 4.95
CA ILE A 128 -6.71 3.36 3.98
C ILE A 128 -7.42 2.49 2.96
N GLN A 129 -8.74 2.65 2.87
CA GLN A 129 -9.53 2.04 1.81
C GLN A 129 -9.52 2.96 0.60
N SER A 130 -9.07 2.45 -0.54
CA SER A 130 -8.86 3.21 -1.77
C SER A 130 -9.75 2.73 -2.90
N ASN A 131 -10.25 3.67 -3.68
CA ASN A 131 -10.97 3.42 -4.91
C ASN A 131 -10.15 3.93 -6.09
N PHE A 132 -10.09 3.11 -7.13
CA PHE A 132 -9.56 3.48 -8.42
C PHE A 132 -10.73 3.54 -9.40
N THR A 133 -10.94 4.69 -10.02
CA THR A 133 -12.11 4.98 -10.85
C THR A 133 -11.68 5.54 -12.20
N ASP A 134 -12.23 5.01 -13.27
CA ASP A 134 -12.07 5.62 -14.61
C ASP A 134 -12.77 6.98 -14.64
N LYS A 135 -12.01 8.03 -14.87
CA LYS A 135 -12.55 9.40 -14.80
C LYS A 135 -13.55 9.74 -15.92
N HIS A 136 -13.40 9.09 -17.08
CA HIS A 136 -14.26 9.33 -18.23
C HIS A 136 -15.63 8.67 -18.04
N THR A 137 -15.63 7.40 -17.65
CA THR A 137 -16.85 6.60 -17.52
C THR A 137 -17.46 6.64 -16.12
N ASN A 138 -16.70 7.11 -15.13
CA ASN A 138 -17.02 7.03 -13.70
C ASN A 138 -17.19 5.58 -13.19
N GLU A 139 -16.63 4.61 -13.92
CA GLU A 139 -16.63 3.21 -13.53
C GLU A 139 -15.58 2.95 -12.45
N LYS A 140 -15.96 2.24 -11.39
CA LYS A 140 -15.01 1.74 -10.39
C LYS A 140 -14.20 0.59 -11.00
N ILE A 141 -12.89 0.79 -11.10
CA ILE A 141 -11.96 -0.16 -11.70
C ILE A 141 -11.51 -1.21 -10.67
N MET A 142 -11.19 -0.76 -9.47
CA MET A 142 -10.83 -1.65 -8.35
C MET A 142 -10.95 -0.95 -7.01
N LYS A 143 -10.93 -1.75 -5.94
CA LYS A 143 -10.94 -1.28 -4.57
C LYS A 143 -9.97 -2.10 -3.73
N LEU A 144 -9.11 -1.41 -2.97
CA LEU A 144 -8.11 -2.03 -2.11
C LEU A 144 -8.09 -1.38 -0.73
N ASN A 145 -7.68 -2.17 0.27
CA ASN A 145 -7.15 -1.63 1.51
C ASN A 145 -5.64 -1.61 1.44
N PHE A 146 -5.04 -0.52 1.90
CA PHE A 146 -3.61 -0.38 2.11
C PHE A 146 -3.34 -0.24 3.60
N ASP A 147 -2.47 -1.09 4.12
CA ASP A 147 -2.15 -1.18 5.53
C ASP A 147 -0.73 -0.66 5.76
N GLY A 148 -0.61 0.36 6.61
CA GLY A 148 0.67 0.89 7.07
C GLY A 148 0.92 0.49 8.51
N GLU A 149 1.98 -0.27 8.74
CA GLU A 149 2.54 -0.48 10.06
C GLU A 149 3.53 0.64 10.37
N LEU A 150 3.40 1.26 11.53
CA LEU A 150 4.37 2.24 11.98
C LEU A 150 5.64 1.52 12.42
N SER A 151 6.69 1.67 11.64
CA SER A 151 8.06 1.37 12.07
C SER A 151 8.40 2.20 13.30
N MET A 152 8.62 1.54 14.40
CA MET A 152 8.80 2.21 15.66
C MET A 152 10.24 2.61 15.88
N GLY A 153 10.52 3.91 15.78
CA GLY A 153 11.62 4.51 16.52
C GLY A 153 11.38 4.41 18.03
N ILE A 154 12.44 4.45 18.81
CA ILE A 154 12.46 4.38 20.29
C ILE A 154 11.57 5.46 20.94
N PHE A 155 11.17 6.50 20.20
CA PHE A 155 10.47 7.69 20.69
C PHE A 155 8.96 7.74 20.41
N GLY A 156 8.35 6.72 19.81
CA GLY A 156 6.91 6.64 19.51
C GLY A 156 6.57 7.13 18.10
N GLY A 157 5.62 6.46 17.45
CA GLY A 157 5.20 6.76 16.09
C GLY A 157 4.47 8.10 15.98
N SER A 158 4.79 8.88 14.97
CA SER A 158 4.11 10.11 14.59
C SER A 158 3.08 9.87 13.48
N VAL A 159 2.17 10.82 13.26
CA VAL A 159 1.26 10.79 12.11
C VAL A 159 2.04 10.70 10.78
N ASP A 160 3.21 11.32 10.70
CA ASP A 160 4.04 11.31 9.50
C ASP A 160 4.63 9.92 9.21
N GLU A 161 4.97 9.15 10.25
CA GLU A 161 5.42 7.75 10.10
C GLU A 161 4.27 6.84 9.65
N ALA A 162 3.04 7.06 10.18
CA ALA A 162 1.85 6.34 9.72
C ALA A 162 1.59 6.59 8.23
N VAL A 163 1.66 7.85 7.82
CA VAL A 163 1.54 8.24 6.41
C VAL A 163 2.58 7.54 5.56
N GLN A 164 3.83 7.50 6.01
CA GLN A 164 4.92 6.88 5.26
C GLN A 164 4.71 5.37 5.10
N GLY A 165 4.31 4.65 6.16
CA GLY A 165 4.04 3.22 6.09
C GLY A 165 2.95 2.85 5.07
N VAL A 166 1.87 3.66 4.99
CA VAL A 166 0.83 3.43 3.98
C VAL A 166 1.33 3.80 2.58
N VAL A 167 2.12 4.87 2.43
CA VAL A 167 2.72 5.24 1.13
C VAL A 167 3.58 4.09 0.57
N GLU A 168 4.39 3.46 1.43
CA GLU A 168 5.19 2.29 1.05
C GLU A 168 4.32 1.12 0.56
N ALA A 169 3.15 0.91 1.17
CA ALA A 169 2.21 -0.11 0.71
C ALA A 169 1.66 0.17 -0.71
N TYR A 170 1.47 1.44 -1.07
CA TYR A 170 1.07 1.80 -2.44
C TYR A 170 2.21 1.59 -3.45
N LEU A 171 3.44 1.96 -3.09
CA LEU A 171 4.59 1.72 -3.97
C LEU A 171 4.78 0.22 -4.19
N GLU A 172 4.77 -0.59 -3.12
CA GLU A 172 4.82 -2.05 -3.19
C GLU A 172 3.73 -2.62 -4.13
N TYR A 173 2.50 -2.10 -4.06
CA TYR A 173 1.42 -2.54 -4.97
C TYR A 173 1.74 -2.21 -6.45
N PHE A 174 2.28 -1.04 -6.73
CA PHE A 174 2.64 -0.66 -8.11
C PHE A 174 3.84 -1.46 -8.62
N ASP A 175 4.83 -1.75 -7.77
CA ASP A 175 5.98 -2.59 -8.09
C ASP A 175 5.53 -4.04 -8.39
N ASP A 176 4.68 -4.60 -7.53
CA ASP A 176 4.08 -5.93 -7.75
C ASP A 176 3.26 -5.99 -9.04
N TYR A 177 2.51 -4.92 -9.34
CA TYR A 177 1.77 -4.84 -10.59
C TYR A 177 2.71 -4.86 -11.79
N PHE A 178 3.78 -4.07 -11.78
CA PHE A 178 4.75 -3.98 -12.86
C PHE A 178 5.50 -5.32 -13.06
N ALA A 179 5.99 -5.92 -11.99
CA ALA A 179 6.68 -7.21 -12.02
C ALA A 179 5.80 -8.32 -12.64
N ASN A 180 4.50 -8.32 -12.36
CA ASN A 180 3.54 -9.29 -12.90
C ASN A 180 3.18 -9.06 -14.38
N GLN A 181 3.43 -7.85 -14.94
CA GLN A 181 3.25 -7.60 -16.38
C GLN A 181 4.40 -8.16 -17.21
N GLY A 182 5.64 -8.14 -16.68
CA GLY A 182 6.82 -8.70 -17.34
C GLY A 182 6.84 -10.23 -17.43
N SER A 183 5.89 -10.93 -16.77
CA SER A 183 5.80 -12.40 -16.71
C SER A 183 4.74 -12.99 -17.68
N LYS A 184 4.08 -12.17 -18.49
CA LYS A 184 3.13 -12.57 -19.53
C LYS A 184 3.76 -12.41 -20.91
#